data_c2fe33b13c166652089225e495fd41b0
#
_entry.id   c2fe33b13c166652089225e495fd41b0
#
_cell.length_a   1.000
_cell.length_b   1.000
_cell.length_c   1.000
_cell.angle_alpha   90.00
_cell.angle_beta   90.00
_cell.angle_gamma   90.00
#
_symmetry.space_group_name_H-M   'P 1'
#
loop_
_entity.id
_entity.type
_entity.pdbx_description
1 polymer ?
#
loop_
_entity_poly.entity_id
_entity_poly.type
_entity_poly.pdbx_seq_one_letter_code
_entity_poly.pdbx_strand_id
1 'polypeptide(L)'
;SLAAVCLNAQKRPFSLLPSLTDEVEEDYIKWVDFDVTAEALARAYEYDVNTHDSRIHLNWIELLAYTAAHTGGSFSKEGEVNGYLDGAAEALLEGKSMEELAGELKYYDYYLEAYTAVLGGLVGEYRIQKAAGEGEDTVWESRYGLKAFHPIAKGFPYSEYDDFGVSRSYGYKRQHLGHDLMGQT
;
A
#
# COMPACT_ATOMS: atom_id res chain seq x y z
N SER A 1 6.30 -11.09 3.66
CA SER A 1 5.37 -11.93 2.90
C SER A 1 4.10 -11.14 2.65
N LEU A 2 4.05 -10.38 1.56
CA LEU A 2 2.83 -9.74 1.08
C LEU A 2 1.98 -10.84 0.44
N ALA A 3 1.01 -11.35 1.19
CA ALA A 3 0.05 -12.30 0.68
C ALA A 3 -0.79 -11.60 -0.39
N ALA A 4 -0.87 -12.19 -1.58
CA ALA A 4 -1.85 -11.80 -2.57
C ALA A 4 -3.26 -11.99 -1.97
N VAL A 5 -3.92 -10.90 -1.65
CA VAL A 5 -5.31 -10.92 -1.17
C VAL A 5 -6.20 -11.04 -2.39
N CYS A 6 -6.73 -12.23 -2.62
CA CYS A 6 -7.85 -12.42 -3.53
C CYS A 6 -9.08 -11.73 -2.93
N LEU A 7 -9.46 -10.57 -3.44
CA LEU A 7 -10.71 -9.92 -3.09
C LEU A 7 -11.89 -10.76 -3.60
N ASN A 8 -12.59 -11.41 -2.67
CA ASN A 8 -13.90 -11.97 -2.93
C ASN A 8 -14.89 -10.81 -3.06
N ALA A 9 -15.33 -10.54 -4.28
CA ALA A 9 -16.42 -9.61 -4.55
C ALA A 9 -17.68 -10.11 -3.82
N GLN A 10 -18.15 -9.34 -2.86
CA GLN A 10 -19.43 -9.60 -2.17
C GLN A 10 -20.56 -9.53 -3.20
N LYS A 11 -21.22 -10.66 -3.44
CA LYS A 11 -22.43 -10.76 -4.27
C LYS A 11 -23.51 -9.88 -3.68
N ARG A 12 -23.91 -8.84 -4.43
CA ARG A 12 -25.14 -8.08 -4.14
C ARG A 12 -26.37 -8.96 -4.35
N PRO A 13 -27.44 -8.81 -3.59
CA PRO A 13 -28.64 -9.63 -3.78
C PRO A 13 -29.29 -9.32 -5.14
N PHE A 14 -29.64 -10.38 -5.82
CA PHE A 14 -30.29 -10.42 -7.11
C PHE A 14 -31.66 -9.74 -7.06
N SER A 15 -31.85 -8.63 -7.76
CA SER A 15 -33.17 -8.09 -8.04
C SER A 15 -33.68 -8.70 -9.33
N LEU A 16 -34.81 -9.38 -9.23
CA LEU A 16 -35.55 -9.98 -10.35
C LEU A 16 -36.14 -8.89 -11.24
N LEU A 17 -35.55 -8.66 -12.39
CA LEU A 17 -36.10 -8.41 -13.73
C LEU A 17 -34.99 -7.82 -14.61
N PRO A 18 -34.47 -8.54 -15.63
CA PRO A 18 -33.49 -7.97 -16.55
C PRO A 18 -34.21 -7.07 -17.56
N SER A 19 -33.81 -5.80 -17.63
CA SER A 19 -34.06 -4.99 -18.82
C SER A 19 -33.10 -5.46 -19.91
N LEU A 20 -33.61 -5.64 -21.12
CA LEU A 20 -32.91 -6.20 -22.29
C LEU A 20 -31.80 -5.29 -22.89
N THR A 21 -31.20 -4.40 -22.06
CA THR A 21 -30.13 -3.48 -22.47
C THR A 21 -28.98 -3.37 -21.46
N ASP A 22 -28.91 -4.30 -20.48
CA ASP A 22 -27.73 -4.35 -19.61
C ASP A 22 -26.57 -4.90 -20.43
N GLU A 23 -25.68 -4.00 -20.88
CA GLU A 23 -24.31 -4.36 -21.27
C GLU A 23 -23.73 -5.10 -20.06
N VAL A 24 -23.42 -6.38 -20.26
CA VAL A 24 -22.68 -7.19 -19.29
C VAL A 24 -21.32 -6.52 -19.17
N GLU A 25 -21.14 -5.71 -18.15
CA GLU A 25 -19.80 -5.26 -17.76
C GLU A 25 -19.03 -6.52 -17.39
N GLU A 26 -18.20 -7.01 -18.32
CA GLU A 26 -17.31 -8.13 -18.05
C GLU A 26 -16.38 -7.69 -16.92
N ASP A 27 -16.56 -8.32 -15.76
CA ASP A 27 -15.75 -8.06 -14.56
C ASP A 27 -14.36 -8.68 -14.76
N TYR A 28 -13.55 -8.01 -15.57
CA TYR A 28 -12.17 -8.40 -15.79
C TYR A 28 -11.38 -8.21 -14.50
N ILE A 29 -10.59 -9.22 -14.12
CA ILE A 29 -9.58 -9.06 -13.09
C ILE A 29 -8.60 -8.01 -13.58
N LYS A 30 -8.68 -6.82 -13.00
CA LYS A 30 -7.77 -5.71 -13.30
C LYS A 30 -6.42 -6.02 -12.65
N TRP A 31 -5.40 -6.23 -13.47
CA TRP A 31 -4.02 -6.31 -13.00
C TRP A 31 -3.43 -4.92 -12.93
N VAL A 32 -2.92 -4.56 -11.77
CA VAL A 32 -2.06 -3.39 -11.59
C VAL A 32 -0.70 -3.91 -11.16
N ASP A 33 0.33 -3.60 -11.95
CA ASP A 33 1.69 -3.79 -11.52
C ASP A 33 1.97 -2.78 -10.39
N PHE A 34 2.48 -3.29 -9.26
CA PHE A 34 2.82 -2.44 -8.12
C PHE A 34 4.31 -2.10 -8.20
N ASP A 35 4.63 -1.12 -9.05
CA ASP A 35 6.01 -0.66 -9.33
C ASP A 35 6.44 0.52 -8.45
N VAL A 36 5.78 0.71 -7.30
CA VAL A 36 6.13 1.81 -6.38
C VAL A 36 7.49 1.55 -5.76
N THR A 37 8.42 2.48 -5.97
CA THR A 37 9.79 2.35 -5.43
C THR A 37 9.81 2.54 -3.91
N ALA A 38 10.87 2.01 -3.28
CA ALA A 38 11.07 2.16 -1.83
C ALA A 38 11.16 3.64 -1.42
N GLU A 39 11.78 4.47 -2.25
CA GLU A 39 11.94 5.92 -2.04
C GLU A 39 10.57 6.63 -2.07
N ALA A 40 9.72 6.30 -3.05
CA ALA A 40 8.38 6.86 -3.14
C ALA A 40 7.49 6.43 -1.97
N LEU A 41 7.57 5.15 -1.58
CA LEU A 41 6.87 4.63 -0.39
C LEU A 41 7.32 5.36 0.87
N ALA A 42 8.63 5.51 1.09
CA ALA A 42 9.18 6.19 2.25
C ALA A 42 8.73 7.66 2.30
N ARG A 43 8.78 8.36 1.16
CA ARG A 43 8.39 9.77 1.08
C ARG A 43 6.91 9.97 1.36
N ALA A 44 6.03 9.18 0.76
CA ALA A 44 4.60 9.24 1.02
C ALA A 44 4.27 8.88 2.48
N TYR A 45 4.93 7.87 3.03
CA TYR A 45 4.82 7.48 4.43
C TYR A 45 5.25 8.60 5.39
N GLU A 46 6.34 9.32 5.09
CA GLU A 46 6.78 10.46 5.89
C GLU A 46 5.73 11.58 5.92
N TYR A 47 5.07 11.86 4.81
CA TYR A 47 3.96 12.82 4.79
C TYR A 47 2.80 12.39 5.69
N ASP A 48 2.39 11.12 5.62
CA ASP A 48 1.30 10.57 6.43
C ASP A 48 1.64 10.68 7.93
N VAL A 49 2.78 10.13 8.35
CA VAL A 49 3.18 10.09 9.77
C VAL A 49 3.44 11.49 10.34
N ASN A 50 4.09 12.37 9.59
CA ASN A 50 4.42 13.71 10.06
C ASN A 50 3.19 14.63 10.17
N THR A 51 2.11 14.30 9.48
CA THR A 51 0.86 15.07 9.50
C THR A 51 -0.24 14.45 10.33
N HIS A 52 -0.01 13.27 10.93
CA HIS A 52 -1.02 12.52 11.67
C HIS A 52 -1.74 13.36 12.74
N ASP A 53 -0.99 14.08 13.56
CA ASP A 53 -1.51 14.94 14.63
C ASP A 53 -1.84 16.38 14.16
N SER A 54 -1.75 16.66 12.87
CA SER A 54 -1.98 17.97 12.29
C SER A 54 -3.46 18.18 11.96
N ARG A 55 -3.84 19.45 11.75
CA ARG A 55 -5.21 19.79 11.29
C ARG A 55 -5.58 19.12 9.97
N ILE A 56 -4.61 18.92 9.09
CA ILE A 56 -4.76 18.23 7.82
C ILE A 56 -3.82 17.03 7.88
N HIS A 57 -4.41 15.83 7.87
CA HIS A 57 -3.68 14.58 7.80
C HIS A 57 -3.61 14.11 6.35
N LEU A 58 -2.42 13.86 5.85
CA LEU A 58 -2.17 13.39 4.49
C LEU A 58 -2.18 11.85 4.47
N ASN A 59 -2.94 11.28 3.55
CA ASN A 59 -2.98 9.83 3.37
C ASN A 59 -1.94 9.40 2.33
N TRP A 60 -0.99 8.57 2.74
CA TRP A 60 0.09 8.11 1.86
C TRP A 60 -0.39 7.32 0.65
N ILE A 61 -1.50 6.56 0.78
CA ILE A 61 -2.07 5.79 -0.33
C ILE A 61 -2.68 6.73 -1.38
N GLU A 62 -3.37 7.77 -0.95
CA GLU A 62 -3.93 8.78 -1.86
C GLU A 62 -2.84 9.54 -2.62
N LEU A 63 -1.74 9.91 -1.95
CA LEU A 63 -0.59 10.55 -2.57
C LEU A 63 0.07 9.66 -3.62
N LEU A 64 0.24 8.36 -3.32
CA LEU A 64 0.78 7.39 -4.26
C LEU A 64 -0.16 7.15 -5.44
N ALA A 65 -1.47 7.03 -5.21
CA ALA A 65 -2.46 6.86 -6.25
C ALA A 65 -2.53 8.08 -7.19
N TYR A 66 -2.47 9.29 -6.64
CA TYR A 66 -2.38 10.52 -7.40
C TYR A 66 -1.14 10.54 -8.31
N THR A 67 0.01 10.20 -7.74
CA THR A 67 1.26 10.10 -8.50
C THR A 67 1.17 9.06 -9.60
N ALA A 68 0.64 7.87 -9.31
CA ALA A 68 0.44 6.82 -10.29
C ALA A 68 -0.49 7.23 -11.43
N ALA A 69 -1.56 7.98 -11.11
CA ALA A 69 -2.48 8.49 -12.14
C ALA A 69 -1.80 9.45 -13.13
N HIS A 70 -0.79 10.19 -12.68
CA HIS A 70 0.01 11.08 -13.53
C HIS A 70 1.11 10.34 -14.30
N THR A 71 1.73 9.34 -13.69
CA THR A 71 2.88 8.62 -14.28
C THR A 71 2.50 7.34 -15.03
N GLY A 72 1.20 7.02 -15.09
CA GLY A 72 0.73 5.76 -15.66
C GLY A 72 1.16 4.53 -14.84
N GLY A 73 1.38 4.68 -13.53
CA GLY A 73 1.81 3.62 -12.61
C GLY A 73 3.33 3.42 -12.55
N SER A 74 4.12 4.17 -13.34
CA SER A 74 5.58 4.04 -13.33
C SER A 74 6.22 4.97 -12.30
N PHE A 75 7.03 4.41 -11.42
CA PHE A 75 7.81 5.15 -10.41
C PHE A 75 9.31 5.22 -10.71
N SER A 76 9.70 4.90 -11.94
CA SER A 76 11.12 4.83 -12.35
C SER A 76 11.82 6.19 -12.46
N LYS A 77 11.07 7.29 -12.63
CA LYS A 77 11.61 8.64 -12.76
C LYS A 77 11.47 9.41 -11.45
N GLU A 78 12.43 9.25 -10.56
CA GLU A 78 12.40 9.79 -9.20
C GLU A 78 12.05 11.28 -9.14
N GLY A 79 12.66 12.13 -9.95
CA GLY A 79 12.39 13.58 -9.95
C GLY A 79 10.96 13.93 -10.35
N GLU A 80 10.36 13.20 -11.29
CA GLU A 80 8.96 13.37 -11.71
C GLU A 80 8.02 12.88 -10.60
N VAL A 81 8.28 11.71 -10.04
CA VAL A 81 7.54 11.11 -8.94
C VAL A 81 7.52 12.02 -7.71
N ASN A 82 8.70 12.50 -7.29
CA ASN A 82 8.81 13.42 -6.17
C ASN A 82 8.07 14.74 -6.44
N GLY A 83 8.12 15.25 -7.67
CA GLY A 83 7.38 16.46 -8.06
C GLY A 83 5.86 16.31 -7.88
N TYR A 84 5.28 15.18 -8.24
CA TYR A 84 3.85 14.91 -8.03
C TYR A 84 3.50 14.68 -6.56
N LEU A 85 4.32 13.91 -5.83
CA LEU A 85 4.11 13.67 -4.39
C LEU A 85 4.15 14.98 -3.60
N ASP A 86 5.20 15.78 -3.80
CA ASP A 86 5.39 17.03 -3.08
C ASP A 86 4.34 18.08 -3.45
N GLY A 87 4.05 18.21 -4.75
CA GLY A 87 3.04 19.16 -5.22
C GLY A 87 1.64 18.84 -4.71
N ALA A 88 1.27 17.55 -4.64
CA ALA A 88 0.01 17.14 -4.04
C ALA A 88 -0.02 17.40 -2.53
N ALA A 89 1.05 17.02 -1.81
CA ALA A 89 1.15 17.26 -0.38
C ALA A 89 1.05 18.75 -0.02
N GLU A 90 1.76 19.62 -0.74
CA GLU A 90 1.72 21.07 -0.56
C GLU A 90 0.30 21.62 -0.79
N ALA A 91 -0.33 21.25 -1.90
CA ALA A 91 -1.68 21.70 -2.23
C ALA A 91 -2.73 21.27 -1.19
N LEU A 92 -2.63 20.04 -0.68
CA LEU A 92 -3.51 19.54 0.38
C LEU A 92 -3.28 20.29 1.70
N LEU A 93 -2.03 20.57 2.06
CA LEU A 93 -1.69 21.33 3.26
C LEU A 93 -2.13 22.79 3.16
N GLU A 94 -2.21 23.36 1.96
CA GLU A 94 -2.82 24.66 1.67
C GLU A 94 -4.35 24.66 1.75
N GLY A 95 -4.97 23.48 1.88
CA GLY A 95 -6.40 23.31 2.10
C GLY A 95 -7.21 22.87 0.89
N LYS A 96 -6.58 22.48 -0.21
CA LYS A 96 -7.27 21.78 -1.30
C LYS A 96 -7.67 20.37 -0.86
N SER A 97 -8.70 19.83 -1.46
CA SER A 97 -9.08 18.43 -1.28
C SER A 97 -8.43 17.53 -2.34
N MET A 98 -8.33 16.23 -2.04
CA MET A 98 -7.87 15.26 -3.04
C MET A 98 -8.85 15.18 -4.22
N GLU A 99 -10.14 15.38 -4.01
CA GLU A 99 -11.15 15.44 -5.06
C GLU A 99 -10.90 16.61 -6.04
N GLU A 100 -10.49 17.77 -5.53
CA GLU A 100 -10.12 18.92 -6.38
C GLU A 100 -8.85 18.66 -7.19
N LEU A 101 -7.89 17.91 -6.66
CA LEU A 101 -6.64 17.58 -7.34
C LEU A 101 -6.77 16.43 -8.33
N ALA A 102 -7.55 15.43 -8.00
CA ALA A 102 -7.59 14.15 -8.71
C ALA A 102 -8.91 13.86 -9.42
N GLY A 103 -9.98 14.65 -9.17
CA GLY A 103 -11.32 14.36 -9.68
C GLY A 103 -11.44 14.27 -11.21
N GLU A 104 -10.54 14.91 -11.95
CA GLU A 104 -10.47 14.81 -13.41
C GLU A 104 -9.47 13.75 -13.91
N LEU A 105 -8.72 13.12 -13.01
CA LEU A 105 -7.72 12.11 -13.37
C LEU A 105 -8.40 10.75 -13.59
N LYS A 106 -8.51 10.37 -14.85
CA LYS A 106 -9.24 9.16 -15.32
C LYS A 106 -8.91 7.87 -14.55
N TYR A 107 -7.67 7.71 -14.08
CA TYR A 107 -7.18 6.48 -13.45
C TYR A 107 -6.91 6.61 -11.96
N TYR A 108 -7.27 7.72 -11.32
CA TYR A 108 -7.03 7.92 -9.90
C TYR A 108 -7.74 6.86 -9.04
N ASP A 109 -9.04 6.71 -9.22
CA ASP A 109 -9.83 5.73 -8.45
C ASP A 109 -9.33 4.30 -8.64
N TYR A 110 -8.89 3.96 -9.84
CA TYR A 110 -8.31 2.66 -10.15
C TYR A 110 -7.03 2.40 -9.36
N TYR A 111 -6.09 3.35 -9.33
CA TYR A 111 -4.88 3.23 -8.53
C TYR A 111 -5.16 3.28 -7.03
N LEU A 112 -6.10 4.11 -6.60
CA LEU A 112 -6.49 4.20 -5.19
C LEU A 112 -7.03 2.86 -4.68
N GLU A 113 -7.92 2.22 -5.42
CA GLU A 113 -8.46 0.90 -5.08
C GLU A 113 -7.34 -0.16 -5.02
N ALA A 114 -6.51 -0.22 -6.05
CA ALA A 114 -5.41 -1.17 -6.13
C ALA A 114 -4.38 -0.99 -5.01
N TYR A 115 -3.97 0.25 -4.76
CA TYR A 115 -2.97 0.53 -3.72
C TYR A 115 -3.56 0.38 -2.31
N THR A 116 -4.84 0.66 -2.14
CA THR A 116 -5.55 0.36 -0.88
C THR A 116 -5.58 -1.14 -0.61
N ALA A 117 -5.76 -1.96 -1.63
CA ALA A 117 -5.73 -3.42 -1.48
C ALA A 117 -4.34 -3.95 -1.05
N VAL A 118 -3.26 -3.31 -1.49
CA VAL A 118 -1.88 -3.70 -1.17
C VAL A 118 -1.40 -3.11 0.15
N LEU A 119 -1.65 -1.81 0.37
CA LEU A 119 -1.06 -1.01 1.45
C LEU A 119 -2.01 -0.76 2.62
N GLY A 120 -3.31 -0.98 2.41
CA GLY A 120 -4.34 -0.70 3.39
C GLY A 120 -4.09 -1.40 4.72
N GLY A 121 -4.16 -0.63 5.81
CA GLY A 121 -3.94 -1.13 7.15
C GLY A 121 -2.48 -1.30 7.58
N LEU A 122 -1.51 -1.06 6.69
CA LEU A 122 -0.09 -1.10 7.06
C LEU A 122 0.36 0.10 7.89
N VAL A 123 -0.26 1.26 7.71
CA VAL A 123 -0.03 2.46 8.51
C VAL A 123 -1.25 2.74 9.39
N GLY A 124 -1.03 3.17 10.61
CA GLY A 124 -2.10 3.51 11.55
C GLY A 124 -1.65 3.40 13.01
N GLU A 125 -2.60 3.54 13.92
CA GLU A 125 -2.36 3.42 15.35
C GLU A 125 -2.03 1.97 15.74
N TYR A 126 -1.05 1.81 16.64
CA TYR A 126 -0.69 0.56 17.28
C TYR A 126 -0.17 0.78 18.70
N ARG A 127 -0.15 -0.29 19.49
CA ARG A 127 0.32 -0.23 20.88
C ARG A 127 1.54 -1.12 21.06
N ILE A 128 2.53 -0.59 21.76
CA ILE A 128 3.73 -1.32 22.14
C ILE A 128 3.81 -1.44 23.67
N GLN A 129 4.40 -2.53 24.13
CA GLN A 129 4.77 -2.68 25.53
C GLN A 129 6.17 -2.10 25.74
N LYS A 130 6.30 -1.22 26.71
CA LYS A 130 7.59 -0.75 27.22
C LYS A 130 7.85 -1.35 28.61
N ALA A 131 9.08 -1.81 28.82
CA ALA A 131 9.52 -2.10 30.18
C ALA A 131 9.64 -0.78 30.94
N ALA A 132 8.99 -0.68 32.07
CA ALA A 132 8.97 0.55 32.88
C ALA A 132 10.17 0.65 33.86
N GLY A 133 11.24 -0.13 33.69
CA GLY A 133 12.41 -0.20 34.57
C GLY A 133 12.53 -1.51 35.32
N GLU A 134 13.63 -1.72 36.07
CA GLU A 134 13.80 -2.91 36.88
C GLU A 134 12.76 -2.95 38.01
N GLY A 135 11.79 -3.89 37.89
CA GLY A 135 10.77 -4.15 38.92
C GLY A 135 9.44 -3.40 38.76
N GLU A 136 9.25 -2.66 37.67
CA GLU A 136 7.99 -1.96 37.39
C GLU A 136 7.13 -2.73 36.35
N ASP A 137 5.81 -2.55 36.45
CA ASP A 137 4.85 -3.13 35.52
C ASP A 137 5.03 -2.58 34.11
N THR A 138 4.77 -3.43 33.13
CA THR A 138 4.82 -3.05 31.70
C THR A 138 3.80 -1.99 31.37
N VAL A 139 4.22 -0.88 30.75
CA VAL A 139 3.35 0.21 30.32
C VAL A 139 3.07 0.07 28.82
N TRP A 140 1.80 0.26 28.45
CA TRP A 140 1.39 0.31 27.06
C TRP A 140 1.51 1.75 26.52
N GLU A 141 2.21 1.90 25.40
CA GLU A 141 2.35 3.17 24.69
C GLU A 141 1.64 3.05 23.33
N SER A 142 0.77 4.01 23.01
CA SER A 142 0.18 4.17 21.69
C SER A 142 1.14 4.90 20.76
N ARG A 143 1.24 4.44 19.53
CA ARG A 143 2.03 5.04 18.48
C ARG A 143 1.26 5.04 17.17
N TYR A 144 1.63 5.94 16.27
CA TYR A 144 1.17 5.96 14.91
C TYR A 144 2.34 5.69 13.95
N GLY A 145 2.11 4.93 12.90
CA GLY A 145 3.10 4.61 11.89
C GLY A 145 2.93 3.21 11.31
N LEU A 146 4.03 2.66 10.79
CA LEU A 146 4.02 1.34 10.16
C LEU A 146 3.75 0.24 11.19
N LYS A 147 2.67 -0.50 10.97
CA LYS A 147 2.24 -1.65 11.80
C LYS A 147 2.84 -2.98 11.31
N ALA A 148 4.08 -2.91 10.84
CA ALA A 148 4.82 -4.07 10.38
C ALA A 148 6.09 -4.23 11.19
N PHE A 149 6.53 -5.48 11.34
CA PHE A 149 7.83 -5.79 11.93
C PHE A 149 8.51 -6.88 11.10
N HIS A 150 9.82 -6.82 11.09
CA HIS A 150 10.62 -7.78 10.35
C HIS A 150 10.49 -9.18 10.98
N PRO A 151 10.27 -10.24 10.19
CA PRO A 151 10.06 -11.60 10.71
C PRO A 151 11.31 -12.18 11.37
N ILE A 152 12.51 -11.67 11.03
CA ILE A 152 13.78 -12.08 11.62
C ILE A 152 14.20 -11.06 12.67
N ALA A 153 14.53 -11.51 13.88
CA ALA A 153 14.94 -10.65 14.97
C ALA A 153 16.23 -9.89 14.63
N LYS A 154 16.32 -8.64 15.11
CA LYS A 154 17.50 -7.78 14.89
C LYS A 154 18.76 -8.45 15.41
N GLY A 155 19.81 -8.48 14.59
CA GLY A 155 21.11 -9.05 14.94
C GLY A 155 21.32 -10.48 14.43
N PHE A 156 20.32 -11.11 13.85
CA PHE A 156 20.50 -12.39 13.16
C PHE A 156 20.81 -12.15 11.67
N PRO A 157 21.91 -12.72 11.14
CA PRO A 157 22.24 -12.59 9.74
C PRO A 157 21.27 -13.39 8.86
N TYR A 158 20.88 -12.84 7.75
CA TYR A 158 20.06 -13.50 6.73
C TYR A 158 20.42 -12.95 5.34
N SER A 159 20.07 -13.72 4.32
CA SER A 159 20.14 -13.29 2.92
C SER A 159 18.73 -13.22 2.35
N GLU A 160 18.46 -12.21 1.55
CA GLU A 160 17.20 -12.02 0.83
C GLU A 160 17.36 -12.53 -0.60
N TYR A 161 16.32 -13.20 -1.08
CA TYR A 161 16.21 -13.63 -2.46
C TYR A 161 14.92 -13.06 -3.05
N ASP A 162 15.09 -12.15 -4.00
CA ASP A 162 13.98 -11.59 -4.78
C ASP A 162 13.60 -12.58 -5.87
N ASP A 163 12.81 -13.58 -5.48
CA ASP A 163 12.38 -14.68 -6.33
C ASP A 163 10.84 -14.83 -6.41
N PHE A 164 10.12 -13.77 -6.08
CA PHE A 164 8.67 -13.71 -6.28
C PHE A 164 8.34 -13.86 -7.77
N GLY A 165 7.44 -14.77 -8.10
CA GLY A 165 7.03 -15.05 -9.49
C GLY A 165 7.98 -15.95 -10.29
N VAL A 166 9.17 -16.27 -9.76
CA VAL A 166 10.11 -17.18 -10.42
C VAL A 166 9.50 -18.57 -10.60
N SER A 167 9.61 -19.12 -11.81
CA SER A 167 9.10 -20.46 -12.12
C SER A 167 9.90 -21.53 -11.40
N ARG A 168 9.23 -22.35 -10.59
CA ARG A 168 9.80 -23.52 -9.92
C ARG A 168 9.17 -24.79 -10.45
N SER A 169 9.97 -25.89 -10.55
CA SER A 169 9.52 -27.19 -11.01
C SER A 169 9.59 -28.23 -9.89
N TYR A 170 8.44 -28.81 -9.55
CA TYR A 170 8.30 -29.95 -8.63
C TYR A 170 7.43 -31.05 -9.25
N GLY A 171 7.80 -31.46 -10.49
CA GLY A 171 6.97 -32.34 -11.28
C GLY A 171 5.91 -31.61 -12.12
N TYR A 172 5.55 -30.39 -11.77
CA TYR A 172 4.74 -29.44 -12.53
C TYR A 172 5.30 -28.03 -12.35
N LYS A 173 5.05 -27.16 -13.32
CA LYS A 173 5.47 -25.76 -13.24
C LYS A 173 4.54 -24.99 -12.33
N ARG A 174 5.10 -24.23 -11.39
CA ARG A 174 4.40 -23.26 -10.56
C ARG A 174 5.24 -22.03 -10.35
N GLN A 175 4.62 -20.90 -10.08
CA GLN A 175 5.32 -19.69 -9.70
C GLN A 175 5.55 -19.67 -8.18
N HIS A 176 6.68 -19.12 -7.76
CA HIS A 176 6.94 -18.84 -6.36
C HIS A 176 6.15 -17.60 -5.94
N LEU A 177 5.29 -17.74 -4.94
CA LEU A 177 4.42 -16.66 -4.45
C LEU A 177 4.90 -16.13 -3.08
N GLY A 178 6.18 -16.17 -2.84
CA GLY A 178 6.81 -15.73 -1.60
C GLY A 178 8.12 -15.00 -1.86
N HIS A 179 8.66 -14.42 -0.81
CA HIS A 179 10.01 -13.87 -0.75
C HIS A 179 10.82 -14.72 0.23
N ASP A 180 11.92 -15.30 -0.22
CA ASP A 180 12.72 -16.19 0.60
C ASP A 180 13.74 -15.40 1.43
N LEU A 181 13.64 -15.55 2.76
CA LEU A 181 14.64 -15.06 3.72
C LEU A 181 15.42 -16.25 4.25
N MET A 182 16.68 -16.36 3.95
CA MET A 182 17.53 -17.48 4.40
C MET A 182 18.45 -17.04 5.53
N GLY A 183 18.18 -17.56 6.74
CA GLY A 183 19.05 -17.41 7.90
C GLY A 183 20.28 -18.28 7.78
N GLN A 184 21.42 -17.84 8.35
CA GLN A 184 22.57 -18.69 8.59
C GLN A 184 22.37 -19.45 9.90
N THR A 185 22.54 -20.77 9.86
CA THR A 185 22.52 -21.65 11.03
C THR A 185 23.90 -21.72 11.66
#